data_f5cc1bdd2eec6bcf79093f03d807bfb4
#
_entry.id   f5cc1bdd2eec6bcf79093f03d807bfb4
#
_cell.length_a   1.000
_cell.length_b   1.000
_cell.length_c   1.000
_cell.angle_alpha   90.00
_cell.angle_beta   90.00
_cell.angle_gamma   90.00
#
_symmetry.space_group_name_H-M   'P 1'
#
loop_
_entity.id
_entity.type
_entity.pdbx_description
1 polymer ?
#
loop_
_entity_poly.entity_id
_entity_poly.type
_entity_poly.pdbx_seq_one_letter_code
_entity_poly.pdbx_strand_id
1 'polypeptide(L)'
;MTLGIGGVGVMNIMLVSVDERVREIGLRRALGARKMHIRWQFLLEALVLTLAAGAIGMLFSWILTASIGTLPFLGPAYEDDSGKVDIHLNLSLMTMVLSTLILVVVGVISGWIPAMQAAKLDPVEALRYE
;
A
#
# COMPACT_ATOMS: atom_id res chain seq x y z
N MET A 1 8.00 0.35 -12.26
CA MET A 1 7.65 -1.07 -12.39
C MET A 1 7.35 -1.72 -11.04
N THR A 2 8.21 -1.62 -10.03
CA THR A 2 8.05 -2.23 -8.69
C THR A 2 6.76 -1.87 -7.96
N LEU A 3 6.34 -0.60 -7.99
CA LEU A 3 5.07 -0.14 -7.38
C LEU A 3 3.83 -0.80 -8.03
N GLY A 4 3.87 -1.03 -9.35
CA GLY A 4 2.78 -1.72 -10.04
C GLY A 4 2.67 -3.19 -9.61
N ILE A 5 3.80 -3.88 -9.46
CA ILE A 5 3.83 -5.27 -8.97
C ILE A 5 3.32 -5.33 -7.52
N GLY A 6 3.75 -4.39 -6.67
CA GLY A 6 3.25 -4.27 -5.30
C GLY A 6 1.74 -4.04 -5.24
N GLY A 7 1.19 -3.18 -6.11
CA GLY A 7 -0.25 -2.93 -6.22
C GLY A 7 -1.04 -4.18 -6.63
N VAL A 8 -0.54 -4.98 -7.57
CA VAL A 8 -1.14 -6.27 -7.94
C VAL A 8 -1.09 -7.25 -6.77
N GLY A 9 0.00 -7.25 -5.99
CA GLY A 9 0.12 -8.05 -4.78
C GLY A 9 -0.97 -7.71 -3.75
N VAL A 10 -1.16 -6.43 -3.47
CA VAL A 10 -2.24 -5.95 -2.57
C VAL A 10 -3.61 -6.35 -3.10
N MET A 11 -3.85 -6.17 -4.39
CA MET A 11 -5.11 -6.57 -5.03
C MET A 11 -5.40 -8.06 -4.84
N ASN A 12 -4.41 -8.93 -5.05
CA ASN A 12 -4.58 -10.37 -4.91
C ASN A 12 -4.87 -10.77 -3.46
N ILE A 13 -4.17 -10.18 -2.49
CA ILE A 13 -4.42 -10.43 -1.06
C ILE A 13 -5.84 -10.00 -0.69
N MET A 14 -6.28 -8.85 -1.17
CA MET A 14 -7.61 -8.33 -0.91
C MET A 14 -8.71 -9.18 -1.55
N LEU A 15 -8.47 -9.73 -2.76
CA LEU A 15 -9.42 -10.67 -3.41
C LEU A 15 -9.60 -11.92 -2.57
N VAL A 16 -8.51 -12.53 -2.09
CA VAL A 16 -8.57 -13.69 -1.19
C VAL A 16 -9.29 -13.34 0.11
N SER A 17 -9.01 -12.17 0.69
CA SER A 17 -9.71 -11.70 1.90
C SER A 17 -11.21 -11.51 1.70
N VAL A 18 -11.65 -11.07 0.52
CA VAL A 18 -13.07 -10.99 0.16
C VAL A 18 -13.69 -12.39 0.09
N ASP A 19 -13.01 -13.35 -0.55
CA ASP A 19 -13.49 -14.72 -0.70
C ASP A 19 -13.61 -15.42 0.66
N GLU A 20 -12.68 -15.21 1.57
CA GLU A 20 -12.73 -15.76 2.94
C GLU A 20 -13.89 -15.17 3.77
N ARG A 21 -14.33 -13.94 3.46
CA ARG A 21 -15.37 -13.22 4.21
C ARG A 21 -16.72 -13.15 3.48
N VAL A 22 -16.92 -13.93 2.42
CA VAL A 22 -18.15 -13.92 1.62
C VAL A 22 -19.41 -14.06 2.48
N ARG A 23 -19.42 -15.00 3.43
CA ARG A 23 -20.55 -15.24 4.33
C ARG A 23 -20.83 -14.05 5.24
N GLU A 24 -19.79 -13.42 5.76
CA GLU A 24 -19.92 -12.23 6.64
C GLU A 24 -20.49 -11.05 5.85
N ILE A 25 -19.97 -10.82 4.63
CA ILE A 25 -20.45 -9.76 3.73
C ILE A 25 -21.91 -10.02 3.35
N GLY A 26 -22.25 -11.27 3.03
CA GLY A 26 -23.62 -11.69 2.71
C GLY A 26 -24.59 -11.43 3.86
N LEU A 27 -24.18 -11.77 5.10
CA LEU A 27 -24.97 -11.52 6.30
C LEU A 27 -25.21 -10.02 6.52
N ARG A 28 -24.16 -9.19 6.42
CA ARG A 28 -24.30 -7.72 6.54
C ARG A 28 -25.26 -7.16 5.50
N ARG A 29 -25.22 -7.68 4.27
CA ARG A 29 -26.11 -7.26 3.20
C ARG A 29 -27.56 -7.72 3.42
N ALA A 30 -27.76 -8.92 3.93
CA ALA A 30 -29.08 -9.42 4.30
C ALA A 30 -29.72 -8.58 5.42
N LEU A 31 -28.91 -8.05 6.33
CA LEU A 31 -29.31 -7.12 7.40
C LEU A 31 -29.50 -5.67 6.90
N GLY A 32 -29.39 -5.40 5.58
CA GLY A 32 -29.68 -4.10 4.98
C GLY A 32 -28.49 -3.19 4.76
N ALA A 33 -27.25 -3.67 4.88
CA ALA A 33 -26.07 -2.86 4.58
C ALA A 33 -26.05 -2.42 3.11
N ARG A 34 -25.84 -1.13 2.88
CA ARG A 34 -25.74 -0.56 1.53
C ARG A 34 -24.43 -1.02 0.87
N LYS A 35 -24.48 -1.30 -0.44
CA LYS A 35 -23.30 -1.65 -1.25
C LYS A 35 -22.15 -0.66 -1.11
N MET A 36 -22.47 0.61 -0.92
CA MET A 36 -21.50 1.68 -0.73
C MET A 36 -20.71 1.52 0.58
N HIS A 37 -21.35 1.08 1.67
CA HIS A 37 -20.68 0.84 2.94
C HIS A 37 -19.60 -0.25 2.82
N ILE A 38 -19.93 -1.33 2.13
CA ILE A 38 -18.99 -2.45 1.90
C ILE A 38 -17.82 -1.98 1.02
N ARG A 39 -18.09 -1.23 -0.06
CA ARG A 39 -17.02 -0.68 -0.91
C ARG A 39 -16.05 0.20 -0.13
N TRP A 40 -16.57 1.14 0.67
CA TRP A 40 -15.72 2.03 1.45
C TRP A 40 -14.90 1.28 2.50
N GLN A 41 -15.48 0.25 3.11
CA GLN A 41 -14.77 -0.58 4.10
C GLN A 41 -13.54 -1.24 3.48
N PHE A 42 -13.69 -1.95 2.35
CA PHE A 42 -12.56 -2.60 1.68
C PHE A 42 -11.56 -1.61 1.07
N LEU A 43 -12.05 -0.48 0.55
CA LEU A 43 -11.17 0.56 0.02
C LEU A 43 -10.32 1.20 1.14
N LEU A 44 -10.92 1.48 2.30
CA LEU A 44 -10.19 1.99 3.45
C LEU A 44 -9.19 0.96 3.99
N GLU A 45 -9.56 -0.32 4.01
CA GLU A 45 -8.65 -1.40 4.42
C GLU A 45 -7.42 -1.45 3.50
N ALA A 46 -7.61 -1.39 2.18
CA ALA A 46 -6.51 -1.33 1.21
C ALA A 46 -5.64 -0.08 1.40
N LEU A 47 -6.26 1.08 1.63
CA LEU A 47 -5.55 2.34 1.89
C LEU A 47 -4.72 2.28 3.18
N VAL A 48 -5.27 1.76 4.25
CA VAL A 48 -4.55 1.61 5.53
C VAL A 48 -3.36 0.69 5.35
N LEU A 49 -3.53 -0.44 4.67
CA LEU A 49 -2.43 -1.38 4.40
C LEU A 49 -1.32 -0.73 3.56
N THR A 50 -1.66 -0.02 2.49
CA THR A 50 -0.67 0.65 1.63
C THR A 50 0.04 1.78 2.35
N LEU A 51 -0.67 2.58 3.14
CA LEU A 51 -0.05 3.66 3.93
C LEU A 51 0.85 3.12 5.05
N ALA A 52 0.43 2.05 5.72
CA ALA A 52 1.26 1.39 6.74
C ALA A 52 2.55 0.82 6.12
N ALA A 53 2.45 0.12 4.99
CA ALA A 53 3.60 -0.37 4.26
C ALA A 53 4.53 0.76 3.78
N GLY A 54 3.94 1.87 3.30
CA GLY A 54 4.69 3.07 2.91
C GLY A 54 5.43 3.72 4.07
N ALA A 55 4.78 3.83 5.23
CA ALA A 55 5.40 4.38 6.43
C ALA A 55 6.58 3.52 6.91
N ILE A 56 6.41 2.19 6.90
CA ILE A 56 7.49 1.24 7.23
C ILE A 56 8.64 1.37 6.22
N GLY A 57 8.32 1.46 4.92
CA GLY A 57 9.32 1.64 3.86
C GLY A 57 10.11 2.95 4.00
N MET A 58 9.44 4.05 4.34
CA MET A 58 10.09 5.34 4.62
C MET A 58 11.00 5.27 5.84
N LEU A 59 10.53 4.64 6.93
CA LEU A 59 11.32 4.45 8.14
C LEU A 59 12.59 3.62 7.84
N PHE A 60 12.43 2.55 7.09
CA PHE A 60 13.55 1.69 6.70
C PHE A 60 14.55 2.43 5.80
N SER A 61 14.06 3.21 4.84
CA SER A 61 14.89 4.06 3.98
C SER A 61 15.67 5.10 4.79
N TRP A 62 15.03 5.72 5.78
CA TRP A 62 15.68 6.69 6.67
C TRP A 62 16.80 6.03 7.50
N ILE A 63 16.54 4.85 8.08
CA ILE A 63 17.54 4.09 8.85
C ILE A 63 18.72 3.71 7.96
N LEU A 64 18.48 3.21 6.75
CA LEU A 64 19.53 2.86 5.81
C LEU A 64 20.38 4.08 5.44
N THR A 65 19.75 5.19 5.11
CA THR A 65 20.43 6.44 4.75
C THR A 65 21.28 6.96 5.89
N ALA A 66 20.77 6.94 7.12
CA ALA A 66 21.49 7.33 8.31
C ALA A 66 22.68 6.39 8.62
N SER A 67 22.55 5.10 8.35
CA SER A 67 23.61 4.11 8.58
C SER A 67 24.70 4.17 7.51
N ILE A 68 24.36 4.36 6.25
CA ILE A 68 25.32 4.43 5.12
C ILE A 68 26.09 5.75 5.14
N GLY A 69 25.45 6.85 5.51
CA GLY A 69 26.09 8.15 5.64
C GLY A 69 27.22 8.21 6.67
N THR A 70 27.34 7.20 7.53
CA THR A 70 28.39 7.07 8.55
C THR A 70 29.50 6.08 8.18
N LEU A 71 29.43 5.42 7.01
CA LEU A 71 30.42 4.43 6.60
C LEU A 71 31.61 5.11 5.89
N PRO A 72 32.81 5.13 6.49
CA PRO A 72 34.01 5.73 5.90
C PRO A 72 34.51 4.98 4.65
N PHE A 73 33.92 3.82 4.36
CA PHE A 73 34.32 2.95 3.26
C PHE A 73 33.95 3.50 1.87
N LEU A 74 32.93 4.35 1.76
CA LEU A 74 32.46 4.91 0.49
C LEU A 74 33.11 6.28 0.17
N GLY A 75 33.89 6.85 1.11
CA GLY A 75 34.59 8.11 0.94
C GLY A 75 35.47 8.18 -0.33
N PRO A 76 36.33 7.18 -0.59
CA PRO A 76 37.27 7.27 -1.73
C PRO A 76 36.61 7.13 -3.12
N ALA A 77 35.39 6.64 -3.22
CA ALA A 77 34.72 6.41 -4.52
C ALA A 77 34.02 7.66 -5.10
N TYR A 78 33.88 8.72 -4.28
CA TYR A 78 33.14 9.92 -4.64
C TYR A 78 33.88 11.21 -4.24
N GLU A 79 35.23 11.17 -4.24
CA GLU A 79 36.05 12.34 -4.08
C GLU A 79 35.92 13.23 -5.33
N ASP A 80 35.11 14.28 -5.24
CA ASP A 80 35.12 15.36 -6.21
C ASP A 80 36.36 16.23 -5.96
N ASP A 81 36.93 16.87 -6.98
CA ASP A 81 38.16 17.66 -6.96
C ASP A 81 38.23 18.80 -5.87
N SER A 82 37.15 18.98 -5.13
CA SER A 82 37.04 19.94 -4.03
C SER A 82 37.33 19.35 -2.63
N GLY A 83 37.67 18.06 -2.50
CA GLY A 83 38.05 17.42 -1.23
C GLY A 83 36.94 17.38 -0.17
N LYS A 84 35.71 17.60 -0.55
CA LYS A 84 34.52 17.45 0.31
C LYS A 84 33.63 16.36 -0.25
N VAL A 85 33.70 15.20 0.37
CA VAL A 85 32.72 14.13 0.14
C VAL A 85 31.40 14.55 0.77
N ASP A 86 30.55 15.17 0.00
CA ASP A 86 29.25 15.65 0.45
C ASP A 86 28.12 14.86 -0.23
N ILE A 87 28.08 13.54 0.04
CA ILE A 87 26.90 12.75 -0.29
C ILE A 87 25.82 13.09 0.73
N HIS A 88 25.20 14.23 0.56
CA HIS A 88 23.96 14.53 1.24
C HIS A 88 22.85 13.72 0.58
N LEU A 89 22.62 12.51 1.08
CA LEU A 89 21.36 11.79 0.84
C LEU A 89 20.24 12.60 1.51
N ASN A 90 19.94 13.76 0.95
CA ASN A 90 18.87 14.61 1.45
C ASN A 90 17.55 13.97 1.05
N LEU A 91 16.83 13.44 2.03
CA LEU A 91 15.42 13.10 1.89
C LEU A 91 14.66 14.40 1.61
N SER A 92 14.51 14.73 0.33
CA SER A 92 13.76 15.90 -0.08
C SER A 92 12.28 15.72 0.32
N LEU A 93 11.73 16.68 1.04
CA LEU A 93 10.32 16.71 1.40
C LEU A 93 9.42 16.52 0.17
N MET A 94 9.83 17.14 -0.96
CA MET A 94 9.09 17.02 -2.22
C MET A 94 9.03 15.56 -2.72
N THR A 95 10.14 14.83 -2.63
CA THR A 95 10.19 13.41 -3.01
C THR A 95 9.32 12.56 -2.10
N MET A 96 9.32 12.81 -0.79
CA MET A 96 8.48 12.10 0.17
C MET A 96 6.99 12.32 -0.11
N VAL A 97 6.59 13.57 -0.35
CA VAL A 97 5.19 13.91 -0.67
C VAL A 97 4.76 13.26 -1.99
N LEU A 98 5.59 13.36 -3.03
CA LEU A 98 5.29 12.78 -4.33
C LEU A 98 5.17 11.25 -4.26
N SER A 99 6.10 10.59 -3.56
CA SER A 99 6.07 9.13 -3.36
C SER A 99 4.82 8.70 -2.59
N THR A 100 4.44 9.44 -1.55
CA THR A 100 3.22 9.15 -0.79
C THR A 100 1.97 9.32 -1.65
N LEU A 101 1.92 10.35 -2.48
CA LEU A 101 0.81 10.59 -3.37
C LEU A 101 0.66 9.47 -4.41
N ILE A 102 1.76 9.04 -5.02
CA ILE A 102 1.76 7.90 -5.94
C ILE A 102 1.30 6.63 -5.23
N LEU A 103 1.77 6.40 -4.00
CA LEU A 103 1.39 5.24 -3.19
C LEU A 103 -0.12 5.22 -2.90
N VAL A 104 -0.71 6.36 -2.56
CA VAL A 104 -2.16 6.50 -2.35
C VAL A 104 -2.93 6.18 -3.63
N VAL A 105 -2.48 6.69 -4.78
CA VAL A 105 -3.12 6.41 -6.08
C VAL A 105 -3.08 4.91 -6.39
N VAL A 106 -1.92 4.27 -6.22
CA VAL A 106 -1.77 2.82 -6.43
C VAL A 106 -2.65 2.04 -5.45
N GLY A 107 -2.70 2.43 -4.18
CA GLY A 107 -3.55 1.81 -3.16
C GLY A 107 -5.04 1.89 -3.51
N VAL A 108 -5.51 3.04 -3.98
CA VAL A 108 -6.89 3.22 -4.42
C VAL A 108 -7.21 2.34 -5.63
N ILE A 109 -6.35 2.33 -6.65
CA ILE A 109 -6.55 1.51 -7.86
C ILE A 109 -6.58 0.03 -7.50
N SER A 110 -5.62 -0.44 -6.69
CA SER A 110 -5.50 -1.84 -6.27
C SER A 110 -6.66 -2.29 -5.39
N GLY A 111 -7.18 -1.41 -4.53
CA GLY A 111 -8.33 -1.70 -3.66
C GLY A 111 -9.68 -1.58 -4.37
N TRP A 112 -9.76 -0.90 -5.51
CA TRP A 112 -11.02 -0.64 -6.20
C TRP A 112 -11.69 -1.91 -6.72
N ILE A 113 -10.92 -2.79 -7.37
CA ILE A 113 -11.43 -4.04 -7.96
C ILE A 113 -12.01 -4.96 -6.87
N PRO A 114 -11.25 -5.33 -5.79
CA PRO A 114 -11.80 -6.17 -4.73
C PRO A 114 -12.98 -5.52 -4.00
N ALA A 115 -12.96 -4.21 -3.78
CA ALA A 115 -14.07 -3.50 -3.16
C ALA A 115 -15.35 -3.57 -4.00
N MET A 116 -15.24 -3.52 -5.32
CA MET A 116 -16.39 -3.71 -6.22
C MET A 116 -16.90 -5.15 -6.21
N GLN A 117 -16.03 -6.14 -6.17
CA GLN A 117 -16.42 -7.55 -6.11
C GLN A 117 -17.16 -7.83 -4.80
N ALA A 118 -16.61 -7.43 -3.66
CA ALA A 118 -17.26 -7.56 -2.36
C ALA A 118 -18.67 -6.93 -2.33
N ALA A 119 -18.85 -5.78 -2.97
CA ALA A 119 -20.14 -5.10 -3.01
C ALA A 119 -21.16 -5.72 -3.99
N LYS A 120 -20.72 -6.56 -4.93
CA LYS A 120 -21.59 -7.24 -5.89
C LYS A 120 -22.12 -8.58 -5.38
N LEU A 121 -21.54 -9.14 -4.32
CA LEU A 121 -21.96 -10.43 -3.76
C LEU A 121 -23.47 -10.45 -3.48
N ASP A 122 -24.17 -11.47 -3.98
CA ASP A 122 -25.57 -11.64 -3.69
C ASP A 122 -25.74 -12.29 -2.30
N PRO A 123 -26.54 -11.70 -1.39
CA PRO A 123 -26.71 -12.24 -0.05
C PRO A 123 -27.30 -13.66 -0.05
N VAL A 124 -28.12 -14.01 -1.05
CA VAL A 124 -28.72 -15.34 -1.16
C VAL A 124 -27.67 -16.38 -1.53
N GLU A 125 -26.80 -16.05 -2.48
CA GLU A 125 -25.72 -16.92 -2.93
C GLU A 125 -24.61 -17.04 -1.88
N ALA A 126 -24.26 -15.94 -1.22
CA ALA A 126 -23.27 -15.91 -0.15
C ALA A 126 -23.65 -16.76 1.08
N LEU A 127 -24.95 -16.91 1.37
CA LEU A 127 -25.44 -17.73 2.48
C LEU A 127 -25.65 -19.21 2.09
N ARG A 128 -25.64 -19.51 0.79
CA ARG A 128 -25.77 -20.88 0.25
C ARG A 128 -24.41 -21.57 0.06
N TYR A 129 -23.32 -20.84 0.17
CA TYR A 129 -21.96 -21.39 0.09
C TYR A 129 -21.68 -22.28 1.31
N GLU A 130 -21.82 -23.59 1.14
CA GLU A 130 -21.26 -24.64 2.00
C GLU A 130 -19.93 -25.13 1.43
#